data_33288695e85e6835824f1a86e571a665
#
_entry.id   33288695e85e6835824f1a86e571a665
#
_cell.length_a   1.000
_cell.length_b   1.000
_cell.length_c   1.000
_cell.angle_alpha   90.00
_cell.angle_beta   90.00
_cell.angle_gamma   90.00
#
_symmetry.space_group_name_H-M   'P 1'
#
loop_
_entity.id
_entity.type
_entity.pdbx_description
1 polymer ?
#
loop_
_entity_poly.entity_id
_entity_poly.type
_entity_poly.pdbx_seq_one_letter_code
_entity_poly.pdbx_strand_id
1 'polypeptide(L)'
;MGTERKPWKISPGDPSRPGVTGKGNRYNFAVDTRTGESPELLFYRDGREEQRILLDETYRTGRRYAVMVEKPGLHQYEYRYRQGEITFTDPAARLVTGEPCFGEKAEGEVMTSAKVLRGYEVVPLEEPIPYENMVIYKVHPRGYTMQKTSGVRAKGTFQGLAEKIPYWKNWGLPRWN
;
A
#
# COMPACT_ATOMS: atom_id res chain seq x y z
N MET A 1 7.21 -31.58 13.97
CA MET A 1 7.99 -31.14 12.80
C MET A 1 8.21 -29.64 12.96
N GLY A 2 9.40 -29.24 13.44
CA GLY A 2 9.75 -27.83 13.58
C GLY A 2 9.95 -27.22 12.21
N THR A 3 9.12 -26.25 11.84
CA THR A 3 9.35 -25.43 10.66
C THR A 3 10.61 -24.60 10.91
N GLU A 4 11.71 -24.97 10.29
CA GLU A 4 12.91 -24.12 10.24
C GLU A 4 12.50 -22.73 9.78
N ARG A 5 12.59 -21.73 10.68
CA ARG A 5 12.35 -20.33 10.33
C ARG A 5 13.48 -19.91 9.39
N LYS A 6 13.19 -19.83 8.09
CA LYS A 6 14.17 -19.35 7.11
C LYS A 6 14.65 -17.96 7.51
N PRO A 7 15.97 -17.73 7.51
CA PRO A 7 16.55 -16.49 8.00
C PRO A 7 16.14 -15.29 7.14
N TRP A 8 16.05 -14.13 7.77
CA TRP A 8 15.91 -12.85 7.11
C TRP A 8 17.27 -12.46 6.52
N LYS A 9 17.34 -12.22 5.22
CA LYS A 9 18.52 -11.66 4.58
C LYS A 9 18.30 -10.17 4.34
N ILE A 10 19.23 -9.35 4.80
CA ILE A 10 19.12 -7.90 4.82
C ILE A 10 20.35 -7.33 4.11
N SER A 11 20.14 -6.34 3.25
CA SER A 11 21.20 -5.62 2.54
C SER A 11 20.75 -4.20 2.22
N PRO A 12 21.66 -3.28 1.86
CA PRO A 12 21.27 -1.96 1.38
C PRO A 12 20.27 -2.03 0.25
N GLY A 13 19.27 -1.15 0.29
CA GLY A 13 18.18 -1.06 -0.69
C GLY A 13 18.38 0.06 -1.70
N ASP A 14 17.37 0.22 -2.56
CA ASP A 14 17.31 1.30 -3.55
C ASP A 14 16.55 2.51 -2.94
N PRO A 15 17.22 3.64 -2.72
CA PRO A 15 16.59 4.83 -2.16
C PRO A 15 15.74 5.61 -3.17
N SER A 16 15.80 5.29 -4.45
CA SER A 16 15.06 6.04 -5.49
C SER A 16 13.55 5.83 -5.43
N ARG A 17 13.08 4.74 -4.80
CA ARG A 17 11.68 4.32 -4.77
C ARG A 17 11.15 4.29 -3.36
N PRO A 18 10.40 5.33 -2.90
CA PRO A 18 9.77 5.33 -1.58
C PRO A 18 8.70 4.26 -1.46
N GLY A 19 8.48 3.80 -0.23
CA GLY A 19 7.55 2.72 0.08
C GLY A 19 8.14 1.34 -0.12
N VAL A 20 7.25 0.35 -0.26
CA VAL A 20 7.64 -1.02 -0.52
C VAL A 20 7.55 -1.35 -2.01
N THR A 21 8.63 -1.87 -2.57
CA THR A 21 8.69 -2.35 -3.96
C THR A 21 9.41 -3.69 -4.01
N GLY A 22 8.98 -4.60 -4.87
CA GLY A 22 9.64 -5.88 -5.00
C GLY A 22 8.80 -6.97 -5.63
N LYS A 23 9.38 -8.15 -5.77
CA LYS A 23 8.74 -9.33 -6.37
C LYS A 23 9.22 -10.60 -5.68
N GLY A 24 8.34 -11.58 -5.59
CA GLY A 24 8.66 -12.89 -5.02
C GLY A 24 8.97 -12.83 -3.53
N ASN A 25 10.20 -13.11 -3.16
CA ASN A 25 10.67 -13.12 -1.77
C ASN A 25 11.56 -11.93 -1.41
N ARG A 26 11.76 -10.99 -2.32
CA ARG A 26 12.71 -9.89 -2.20
C ARG A 26 12.01 -8.56 -2.39
N TYR A 27 12.04 -7.72 -1.35
CA TYR A 27 11.36 -6.44 -1.31
C TYR A 27 12.28 -5.35 -0.78
N ASN A 28 12.22 -4.20 -1.43
CA ASN A 28 12.87 -2.97 -1.04
C ASN A 28 11.91 -2.13 -0.21
N PHE A 29 12.38 -1.63 0.93
CA PHE A 29 11.64 -0.72 1.81
C PHE A 29 12.42 0.58 1.89
N ALA A 30 11.78 1.70 1.54
CA ALA A 30 12.43 3.00 1.58
C ALA A 30 11.51 4.05 2.22
N VAL A 31 12.05 4.78 3.19
CA VAL A 31 11.32 5.79 3.97
C VAL A 31 12.13 7.07 4.11
N ASP A 32 11.47 8.19 3.97
CA ASP A 32 12.04 9.51 4.27
C ASP A 32 11.85 9.85 5.75
N THR A 33 12.90 10.32 6.39
CA THR A 33 12.85 10.78 7.77
C THR A 33 13.10 12.29 7.86
N ARG A 34 12.48 12.95 8.82
CA ARG A 34 12.64 14.38 9.07
C ARG A 34 13.70 14.67 10.12
N THR A 35 13.96 13.74 11.01
CA THR A 35 14.96 13.84 12.09
C THR A 35 16.21 13.05 11.72
N GLY A 36 17.33 13.34 12.39
CA GLY A 36 18.60 12.63 12.19
C GLY A 36 18.67 11.26 12.84
N GLU A 37 17.63 10.81 13.54
CA GLU A 37 17.61 9.51 14.20
C GLU A 37 17.36 8.37 13.21
N SER A 38 18.08 7.28 13.40
CA SER A 38 17.91 6.06 12.61
C SER A 38 16.56 5.42 12.87
N PRO A 39 15.71 5.23 11.84
CA PRO A 39 14.45 4.55 12.04
C PRO A 39 14.61 3.04 12.16
N GLU A 40 13.62 2.40 12.75
CA GLU A 40 13.48 0.95 12.77
C GLU A 40 12.34 0.53 11.84
N LEU A 41 12.55 -0.53 11.08
CA LEU A 41 11.53 -1.20 10.29
C LEU A 41 11.01 -2.40 11.08
N LEU A 42 9.73 -2.39 11.43
CA LEU A 42 9.07 -3.39 12.26
C LEU A 42 8.15 -4.25 11.38
N PHE A 43 8.30 -5.57 11.47
CA PHE A 43 7.44 -6.51 10.76
C PHE A 43 6.51 -7.24 11.71
N TYR A 44 5.23 -7.29 11.33
CA TYR A 44 4.16 -7.91 12.09
C TYR A 44 3.54 -9.06 11.30
N ARG A 45 3.16 -10.10 12.01
CA ARG A 45 2.36 -11.19 11.49
C ARG A 45 1.33 -11.60 12.53
N ASP A 46 0.07 -11.69 12.11
CA ASP A 46 -1.05 -12.00 13.01
C ASP A 46 -1.07 -11.11 14.27
N GLY A 47 -0.79 -9.80 14.08
CA GLY A 47 -0.76 -8.79 15.13
C GLY A 47 0.47 -8.85 16.07
N ARG A 48 1.43 -9.75 15.83
CA ARG A 48 2.65 -9.89 16.65
C ARG A 48 3.87 -9.40 15.90
N GLU A 49 4.73 -8.63 16.57
CA GLU A 49 6.03 -8.25 16.03
C GLU A 49 6.91 -9.51 15.93
N GLU A 50 7.37 -9.85 14.72
CA GLU A 50 8.25 -11.00 14.48
C GLU A 50 9.68 -10.59 14.19
N GLN A 51 9.89 -9.39 13.64
CA GLN A 51 11.22 -8.92 13.27
C GLN A 51 11.31 -7.41 13.36
N ARG A 52 12.48 -6.94 13.76
CA ARG A 52 12.87 -5.53 13.81
C ARG A 52 14.22 -5.34 13.16
N ILE A 53 14.35 -4.32 12.33
CA ILE A 53 15.57 -3.97 11.60
C ILE A 53 15.87 -2.51 11.89
N LEU A 54 16.98 -2.24 12.60
CA LEU A 54 17.50 -0.89 12.74
C LEU A 54 18.12 -0.46 11.41
N LEU A 55 17.66 0.66 10.88
CA LEU A 55 18.21 1.25 9.66
C LEU A 55 19.27 2.28 10.05
N ASP A 56 20.49 1.81 10.23
CA ASP A 56 21.65 2.65 10.54
C ASP A 56 22.16 3.43 9.31
N GLU A 57 23.28 4.13 9.45
CA GLU A 57 23.87 4.93 8.38
C GLU A 57 24.23 4.11 7.12
N THR A 58 24.38 2.79 7.21
CA THR A 58 24.64 1.89 6.06
C THR A 58 23.49 1.88 5.07
N TYR A 59 22.26 2.13 5.56
CA TYR A 59 21.04 2.13 4.77
C TYR A 59 20.61 3.54 4.32
N ARG A 60 21.41 4.58 4.65
CA ARG A 60 21.04 5.98 4.49
C ARG A 60 21.58 6.61 3.20
N THR A 61 20.73 7.38 2.54
CA THR A 61 21.11 8.28 1.44
C THR A 61 20.38 9.61 1.63
N GLY A 62 21.09 10.64 2.08
CA GLY A 62 20.49 11.92 2.42
C GLY A 62 19.51 11.80 3.60
N ARG A 63 18.21 12.06 3.37
CA ARG A 63 17.14 11.89 4.36
C ARG A 63 16.40 10.56 4.24
N ARG A 64 16.76 9.74 3.26
CA ARG A 64 16.09 8.47 2.97
C ARG A 64 16.89 7.30 3.46
N TYR A 65 16.20 6.39 4.12
CA TYR A 65 16.72 5.07 4.48
C TYR A 65 16.10 4.04 3.56
N ALA A 66 16.93 3.14 3.03
CA ALA A 66 16.48 2.08 2.12
C ALA A 66 17.13 0.75 2.45
N VAL A 67 16.32 -0.29 2.62
CA VAL A 67 16.75 -1.64 2.96
C VAL A 67 16.09 -2.66 2.03
N MET A 68 16.89 -3.59 1.53
CA MET A 68 16.40 -4.75 0.80
C MET A 68 16.25 -5.92 1.78
N VAL A 69 15.07 -6.49 1.85
CA VAL A 69 14.76 -7.65 2.69
C VAL A 69 14.37 -8.83 1.81
N GLU A 70 15.06 -9.96 2.00
CA GLU A 70 14.73 -11.21 1.34
C GLU A 70 14.26 -12.23 2.37
N LYS A 71 13.01 -12.69 2.22
CA LYS A 71 12.38 -13.70 3.06
C LYS A 71 11.23 -14.36 2.33
N PRO A 72 11.15 -15.69 2.29
CA PRO A 72 9.99 -16.41 1.79
C PRO A 72 8.72 -16.02 2.57
N GLY A 73 7.66 -15.71 1.83
CA GLY A 73 6.38 -15.36 2.44
C GLY A 73 6.29 -13.92 2.99
N LEU A 74 7.23 -13.02 2.66
CA LEU A 74 7.25 -11.64 3.17
C LEU A 74 5.96 -10.87 2.85
N HIS A 75 5.25 -11.22 1.77
CA HIS A 75 3.94 -10.65 1.41
C HIS A 75 2.81 -10.96 2.42
N GLN A 76 3.04 -11.84 3.39
CA GLN A 76 2.10 -12.13 4.48
C GLN A 76 2.27 -11.19 5.67
N TYR A 77 3.32 -10.36 5.65
CA TYR A 77 3.64 -9.45 6.74
C TYR A 77 3.01 -8.08 6.53
N GLU A 78 2.68 -7.46 7.65
CA GLU A 78 2.46 -6.04 7.79
C GLU A 78 3.72 -5.38 8.32
N TYR A 79 3.90 -4.09 8.06
CA TYR A 79 5.06 -3.38 8.56
C TYR A 79 4.73 -1.96 9.00
N ARG A 80 5.56 -1.43 9.88
CA ARG A 80 5.55 -0.05 10.35
C ARG A 80 6.97 0.45 10.47
N TYR A 81 7.12 1.74 10.59
CA TYR A 81 8.37 2.35 11.00
C TYR A 81 8.26 2.90 12.41
N ARG A 82 9.37 2.88 13.14
CA ARG A 82 9.52 3.56 14.42
C ARG A 82 10.73 4.46 14.38
N GLN A 83 10.62 5.68 14.90
CA GLN A 83 11.71 6.62 15.05
C GLN A 83 11.60 7.29 16.43
N GLY A 84 12.57 7.06 17.29
CA GLY A 84 12.46 7.36 18.72
C GLY A 84 11.23 6.67 19.34
N GLU A 85 10.37 7.45 19.98
CA GLU A 85 9.13 6.95 20.60
C GLU A 85 7.94 6.85 19.63
N ILE A 86 8.08 7.37 18.41
CA ILE A 86 6.96 7.46 17.46
C ILE A 86 6.96 6.26 16.52
N THR A 87 5.89 5.50 16.54
CA THR A 87 5.59 4.47 15.54
C THR A 87 4.61 5.01 14.52
N PHE A 88 4.89 4.83 13.24
CA PHE A 88 4.05 5.36 12.16
C PHE A 88 3.94 4.37 10.99
N THR A 89 2.84 4.50 10.26
CA THR A 89 2.60 3.77 9.01
C THR A 89 3.41 4.43 7.89
N ASP A 90 3.91 3.63 6.96
CA ASP A 90 4.63 4.13 5.80
C ASP A 90 3.78 5.13 5.01
N PRO A 91 4.22 6.40 4.87
CA PRO A 91 3.48 7.41 4.09
C PRO A 91 3.33 7.05 2.60
N ALA A 92 4.19 6.18 2.07
CA ALA A 92 4.15 5.69 0.71
C ALA A 92 3.51 4.30 0.58
N ALA A 93 2.81 3.83 1.63
CA ALA A 93 2.12 2.55 1.61
C ALA A 93 1.03 2.52 0.54
N ARG A 94 0.96 1.41 -0.21
CA ARG A 94 -0.09 1.18 -1.22
C ARG A 94 -1.31 0.47 -0.67
N LEU A 95 -1.15 -0.23 0.43
CA LEU A 95 -2.23 -0.88 1.18
C LEU A 95 -1.96 -0.67 2.67
N VAL A 96 -2.96 -0.18 3.35
CA VAL A 96 -2.98 0.03 4.80
C VAL A 96 -4.06 -0.87 5.39
N THR A 97 -3.78 -1.45 6.55
CA THR A 97 -4.67 -2.32 7.32
C THR A 97 -4.85 -1.74 8.72
N GLY A 98 -5.87 -2.21 9.45
CA GLY A 98 -6.17 -1.76 10.82
C GLY A 98 -7.01 -0.48 10.88
N GLU A 99 -7.43 0.08 9.75
CA GLU A 99 -8.42 1.16 9.76
C GLU A 99 -9.82 0.61 10.08
N PRO A 100 -10.61 1.31 10.90
CA PRO A 100 -12.00 0.94 11.13
C PRO A 100 -12.81 1.04 9.85
N CYS A 101 -13.84 0.22 9.71
CA CYS A 101 -14.76 0.33 8.60
C CYS A 101 -15.43 1.71 8.59
N PHE A 102 -15.78 2.19 7.40
CA PHE A 102 -16.42 3.50 7.27
C PHE A 102 -17.72 3.57 8.09
N GLY A 103 -17.79 4.54 9.00
CA GLY A 103 -18.95 4.75 9.88
C GLY A 103 -18.84 4.04 11.23
N GLU A 104 -17.84 3.23 11.46
CA GLU A 104 -17.48 2.72 12.79
C GLU A 104 -16.68 3.77 13.55
N LYS A 105 -17.00 3.93 14.83
CA LYS A 105 -16.20 4.74 15.73
C LYS A 105 -15.04 3.88 16.22
N ALA A 106 -13.82 4.33 16.02
CA ALA A 106 -12.67 3.72 16.68
C ALA A 106 -12.77 3.95 18.19
N GLU A 107 -12.68 2.89 18.96
CA GLU A 107 -12.47 2.99 20.41
C GLU A 107 -10.96 3.03 20.65
N GLY A 108 -10.43 4.20 21.01
CA GLY A 108 -9.02 4.41 21.29
C GLY A 108 -8.16 4.81 20.08
N GLU A 109 -6.84 4.69 20.25
CA GLU A 109 -5.87 5.04 19.22
C GLU A 109 -5.87 3.99 18.11
N VAL A 110 -6.22 4.39 16.89
CA VAL A 110 -6.20 3.50 15.71
C VAL A 110 -4.77 3.36 15.23
N MET A 111 -4.21 2.18 15.40
CA MET A 111 -2.88 1.88 14.93
C MET A 111 -2.96 1.13 13.58
N THR A 112 -2.66 1.86 12.50
CA THR A 112 -2.63 1.29 11.14
C THR A 112 -1.27 0.67 10.81
N SER A 113 -1.26 -0.29 9.91
CA SER A 113 -0.03 -0.93 9.38
C SER A 113 -0.05 -0.92 7.86
N ALA A 114 1.12 -0.77 7.26
CA ALA A 114 1.28 -0.97 5.83
C ALA A 114 1.46 -2.47 5.53
N LYS A 115 0.92 -2.94 4.40
CA LYS A 115 1.02 -4.34 3.99
C LYS A 115 2.01 -4.51 2.85
N VAL A 116 2.82 -5.55 2.93
CA VAL A 116 3.70 -5.96 1.84
C VAL A 116 2.85 -6.59 0.75
N LEU A 117 2.71 -5.91 -0.38
CA LEU A 117 1.96 -6.43 -1.52
C LEU A 117 2.82 -7.36 -2.36
N ARG A 118 2.23 -8.44 -2.85
CA ARG A 118 2.81 -9.13 -4.01
C ARG A 118 2.83 -8.14 -5.17
N GLY A 119 3.97 -8.08 -5.87
CA GLY A 119 4.05 -7.25 -7.08
C GLY A 119 2.85 -7.56 -7.98
N TYR A 120 2.07 -6.55 -8.33
CA TYR A 120 1.05 -6.66 -9.36
C TYR A 120 1.61 -6.08 -10.65
N GLU A 121 1.32 -6.73 -11.74
CA GLU A 121 1.62 -6.17 -13.05
C GLU A 121 0.63 -5.05 -13.33
N VAL A 122 1.15 -3.85 -13.54
CA VAL A 122 0.35 -2.78 -14.13
C VAL A 122 0.20 -3.16 -15.60
N VAL A 123 -1.00 -3.49 -16.00
CA VAL A 123 -1.32 -3.69 -17.42
C VAL A 123 -1.47 -2.30 -18.02
N PRO A 124 -0.51 -1.85 -18.84
CA PRO A 124 -0.66 -0.57 -19.52
C PRO A 124 -1.84 -0.63 -20.49
N LEU A 125 -2.42 0.52 -20.79
CA LEU A 125 -3.37 0.61 -21.92
C LEU A 125 -2.65 0.20 -23.19
N GLU A 126 -3.28 -0.64 -23.99
CA GLU A 126 -2.77 -1.01 -25.33
C GLU A 126 -2.57 0.22 -26.21
N GLU A 127 -3.49 1.18 -26.11
CA GLU A 127 -3.39 2.48 -26.77
C GLU A 127 -3.66 3.59 -25.77
N PRO A 128 -2.68 4.49 -25.51
CA PRO A 128 -2.88 5.66 -24.68
C PRO A 128 -3.93 6.59 -25.29
N ILE A 129 -4.82 7.12 -24.47
CA ILE A 129 -5.79 8.13 -24.90
C ILE A 129 -5.04 9.46 -25.09
N PRO A 130 -5.03 10.08 -26.27
CA PRO A 130 -4.47 11.40 -26.46
C PRO A 130 -5.13 12.42 -25.53
N TYR A 131 -4.33 13.38 -25.04
CA TYR A 131 -4.81 14.36 -24.05
C TYR A 131 -6.04 15.14 -24.53
N GLU A 132 -6.08 15.50 -25.79
CA GLU A 132 -7.17 16.20 -26.47
C GLU A 132 -8.48 15.40 -26.52
N ASN A 133 -8.40 14.08 -26.42
CA ASN A 133 -9.54 13.17 -26.41
C ASN A 133 -9.91 12.69 -25.01
N MET A 134 -9.21 13.19 -23.99
CA MET A 134 -9.41 12.74 -22.62
C MET A 134 -10.61 13.42 -21.98
N VAL A 135 -11.56 12.64 -21.45
CA VAL A 135 -12.64 13.12 -20.60
C VAL A 135 -12.43 12.61 -19.17
N ILE A 136 -12.27 13.50 -18.22
CA ILE A 136 -12.06 13.16 -16.80
C ILE A 136 -13.39 13.37 -16.07
N TYR A 137 -13.96 12.28 -15.54
CA TYR A 137 -15.15 12.30 -14.72
C TYR A 137 -14.81 11.89 -13.28
N LYS A 138 -14.81 12.86 -12.37
CA LYS A 138 -14.48 12.64 -10.95
C LYS A 138 -15.75 12.35 -10.16
N VAL A 139 -15.83 11.16 -9.55
CA VAL A 139 -16.96 10.74 -8.74
C VAL A 139 -16.53 10.21 -7.39
N HIS A 140 -17.40 10.37 -6.39
CA HIS A 140 -17.24 9.69 -5.10
C HIS A 140 -18.09 8.41 -5.12
N PRO A 141 -17.51 7.20 -4.95
CA PRO A 141 -18.23 5.93 -5.09
C PRO A 141 -19.52 5.88 -4.28
N ARG A 142 -19.48 6.28 -3.00
CA ARG A 142 -20.65 6.29 -2.13
C ARG A 142 -21.71 7.29 -2.61
N GLY A 143 -21.32 8.53 -2.90
CA GLY A 143 -22.26 9.55 -3.39
C GLY A 143 -22.97 9.16 -4.68
N TYR A 144 -22.27 8.44 -5.55
CA TYR A 144 -22.77 8.05 -6.87
C TYR A 144 -23.62 6.77 -6.84
N THR A 145 -23.36 5.83 -5.92
CA THR A 145 -23.97 4.49 -5.95
C THR A 145 -24.99 4.23 -4.85
N MET A 146 -25.08 5.06 -3.81
CA MET A 146 -25.97 4.80 -2.65
C MET A 146 -27.47 5.02 -2.94
N GLN A 147 -27.83 5.81 -3.95
CA GLN A 147 -29.23 6.05 -4.28
C GLN A 147 -29.97 4.75 -4.63
N LYS A 148 -31.26 4.68 -4.24
CA LYS A 148 -32.10 3.51 -4.53
C LYS A 148 -32.20 3.22 -6.05
N THR A 149 -32.18 4.27 -6.85
CA THR A 149 -32.27 4.22 -8.33
C THR A 149 -30.93 3.92 -9.00
N SER A 150 -29.84 3.77 -8.24
CA SER A 150 -28.50 3.51 -8.83
C SER A 150 -28.43 2.19 -9.61
N GLY A 151 -29.27 1.20 -9.25
CA GLY A 151 -29.30 -0.10 -9.91
C GLY A 151 -28.06 -0.97 -9.67
N VAL A 152 -27.18 -0.61 -8.70
CA VAL A 152 -26.00 -1.39 -8.37
C VAL A 152 -26.21 -2.23 -7.11
N ARG A 153 -25.54 -3.38 -7.04
CA ARG A 153 -25.60 -4.30 -5.89
C ARG A 153 -24.67 -3.87 -4.78
N ALA A 154 -23.41 -3.61 -5.10
CA ALA A 154 -22.37 -3.26 -4.14
C ALA A 154 -22.33 -1.74 -3.89
N LYS A 155 -23.41 -1.20 -3.30
CA LYS A 155 -23.54 0.25 -3.05
C LYS A 155 -22.44 0.81 -2.17
N GLY A 156 -21.96 2.00 -2.47
CA GLY A 156 -20.97 2.72 -1.71
C GLY A 156 -19.52 2.24 -1.90
N THR A 157 -19.30 1.29 -2.79
CA THR A 157 -17.98 0.67 -3.03
C THR A 157 -17.46 0.94 -4.44
N PHE A 158 -16.15 0.71 -4.64
CA PHE A 158 -15.56 0.73 -5.98
C PHE A 158 -16.14 -0.36 -6.89
N GLN A 159 -16.54 -1.51 -6.33
CA GLN A 159 -17.22 -2.56 -7.09
C GLN A 159 -18.57 -2.09 -7.62
N GLY A 160 -19.36 -1.39 -6.80
CA GLY A 160 -20.61 -0.76 -7.25
C GLY A 160 -20.37 0.32 -8.30
N LEU A 161 -19.25 1.04 -8.22
CA LEU A 161 -18.86 1.98 -9.26
C LEU A 161 -18.51 1.25 -10.56
N ALA A 162 -17.80 0.12 -10.49
CA ALA A 162 -17.47 -0.71 -11.65
C ALA A 162 -18.75 -1.25 -12.34
N GLU A 163 -19.81 -1.56 -11.58
CA GLU A 163 -21.10 -1.96 -12.16
C GLU A 163 -21.74 -0.84 -13.04
N LYS A 164 -21.30 0.42 -12.90
CA LYS A 164 -21.73 1.56 -13.72
C LYS A 164 -20.93 1.73 -15.01
N ILE A 165 -19.86 0.99 -15.24
CA ILE A 165 -19.06 1.10 -16.47
C ILE A 165 -19.90 0.96 -17.75
N PRO A 166 -20.85 -0.01 -17.87
CA PRO A 166 -21.68 -0.11 -19.06
C PRO A 166 -22.51 1.14 -19.30
N TYR A 167 -23.05 1.76 -18.24
CA TYR A 167 -23.82 2.99 -18.31
C TYR A 167 -22.99 4.16 -18.86
N TRP A 168 -21.76 4.31 -18.38
CA TRP A 168 -20.86 5.35 -18.86
C TRP A 168 -20.38 5.12 -20.29
N LYS A 169 -20.18 3.86 -20.71
CA LYS A 169 -19.86 3.53 -22.10
C LYS A 169 -20.97 4.00 -23.08
N ASN A 170 -22.22 3.94 -22.64
CA ASN A 170 -23.35 4.43 -23.45
C ASN A 170 -23.38 5.95 -23.61
N TRP A 171 -22.63 6.70 -22.78
CA TRP A 171 -22.43 8.14 -22.95
C TRP A 171 -21.35 8.50 -23.98
N GLY A 172 -20.78 7.52 -24.66
CA GLY A 172 -19.74 7.73 -25.64
C GLY A 172 -18.35 7.97 -25.00
N LEU A 173 -18.21 7.66 -23.69
CA LEU A 173 -16.90 7.71 -23.02
C LEU A 173 -16.06 6.52 -23.49
N PRO A 174 -14.92 6.75 -24.19
CA PRO A 174 -14.32 5.70 -25.01
C PRO A 174 -13.60 4.61 -24.22
N ARG A 175 -13.07 4.88 -23.04
CA ARG A 175 -12.33 3.90 -22.19
C ARG A 175 -12.30 4.31 -20.71
N TRP A 176 -12.06 3.33 -19.84
CA TRP A 176 -11.93 3.46 -18.39
C TRP A 176 -10.60 2.84 -17.94
N ASN A 177 -9.88 3.58 -17.14
CA ASN A 177 -8.71 3.10 -16.38
C ASN A 177 -9.06 2.94 -14.91
#